data_481d557d5860f24fabe62300b487a123
#
_entry.id   481d557d5860f24fabe62300b487a123
#
_cell.length_a   1.000
_cell.length_b   1.000
_cell.length_c   1.000
_cell.angle_alpha   90.00
_cell.angle_beta   90.00
_cell.angle_gamma   90.00
#
_symmetry.space_group_name_H-M   'P 1'
#
loop_
_entity.id
_entity.type
_entity.pdbx_description
1 polymer ?
#
loop_
_entity_poly.entity_id
_entity_poly.type
_entity_poly.pdbx_seq_one_letter_code
_entity_poly.pdbx_strand_id
1 'polypeptide(L)'
;MPLFSQHTARFSPDVPLEGTSSRELLKRYQPLETLATGGFGSIEICRDTHLRRRVAIKRIPLINGAGMPASDIMDVLREAHTAAMLQHPNIVQVIDFTHDTAYAYLVMEYVDGMSLAEFLHRVDGHSLTFDEAAAIADALGQALTFAHSNGVLHLDIKPANVLIDHSGNVKLTDFGMARLSSAGGFGGSRGGTIGYMPPEQLDIETGTVDERADVFALACVIYEGLCGSAPFMAATPADSLDRIIGGATYPSELIPHFPPGAEAALMSALSPMPQDRPNSIEAFCDQLLAGLGSVREGRRSLEQMVGELSDDEQELVLSVEGRADGIFTENGITVIDEIK
;
A
#
# COMPACT_ATOMS: atom_id res chain seq x y z
N MET A 1 37.38 -10.85 25.24
CA MET A 1 36.31 -11.86 25.40
C MET A 1 35.00 -11.21 25.14
N PRO A 2 34.30 -11.55 24.07
CA PRO A 2 32.90 -11.21 23.92
C PRO A 2 32.08 -12.50 23.94
N LEU A 3 31.04 -12.49 24.78
CA LEU A 3 30.02 -13.52 24.80
C LEU A 3 28.72 -12.84 24.27
N PHE A 4 28.45 -12.97 22.99
CA PHE A 4 27.10 -12.89 22.46
C PHE A 4 26.75 -14.24 21.85
N SER A 5 26.02 -15.02 22.61
CA SER A 5 25.44 -16.28 22.21
C SER A 5 24.29 -15.97 21.23
N GLN A 6 24.41 -16.47 20.01
CA GLN A 6 23.35 -16.50 19.02
C GLN A 6 22.25 -17.44 19.50
N HIS A 7 21.16 -16.89 20.00
CA HIS A 7 19.91 -17.65 20.16
C HIS A 7 19.10 -17.51 18.89
N THR A 8 19.37 -18.37 17.91
CA THR A 8 18.41 -18.71 16.87
C THR A 8 17.29 -19.51 17.54
N ALA A 9 16.18 -18.84 17.85
CA ALA A 9 14.97 -19.52 18.27
C ALA A 9 14.47 -20.38 17.11
N ARG A 10 14.72 -21.69 17.18
CA ARG A 10 14.06 -22.67 16.30
C ARG A 10 12.61 -22.71 16.68
N PHE A 11 11.76 -22.29 15.77
CA PHE A 11 10.32 -22.43 15.84
C PHE A 11 9.96 -23.93 15.83
N SER A 12 9.37 -24.43 16.92
CA SER A 12 8.76 -25.77 16.96
C SER A 12 7.35 -25.67 16.37
N PRO A 13 6.98 -26.47 15.36
CA PRO A 13 5.66 -26.41 14.72
C PRO A 13 4.50 -26.96 15.57
N ASP A 14 4.73 -27.38 16.79
CA ASP A 14 3.76 -28.08 17.64
C ASP A 14 3.21 -27.26 18.82
N VAL A 15 3.31 -25.93 18.79
CA VAL A 15 2.59 -25.11 19.77
C VAL A 15 1.17 -24.89 19.21
N PRO A 16 0.10 -25.41 19.87
CA PRO A 16 -1.25 -25.04 19.52
C PRO A 16 -1.38 -23.53 19.72
N LEU A 17 -1.61 -22.79 18.62
CA LEU A 17 -1.98 -21.39 18.68
C LEU A 17 -3.39 -21.32 19.28
N GLU A 18 -3.50 -21.27 20.62
CA GLU A 18 -4.70 -20.81 21.30
C GLU A 18 -4.84 -19.33 20.97
N GLY A 19 -5.36 -19.05 19.75
CA GLY A 19 -5.69 -17.72 19.32
C GLY A 19 -6.78 -17.15 20.20
N THR A 20 -6.61 -15.94 20.65
CA THR A 20 -7.67 -15.12 21.26
C THR A 20 -8.92 -15.27 20.38
N SER A 21 -10.02 -15.77 20.95
CA SER A 21 -11.26 -15.99 20.20
C SER A 21 -11.63 -14.70 19.46
N SER A 22 -12.07 -14.77 18.20
CA SER A 22 -12.55 -13.61 17.43
C SER A 22 -13.59 -12.78 18.22
N ARG A 23 -14.38 -13.44 19.09
CA ARG A 23 -15.30 -12.77 20.02
C ARG A 23 -14.59 -11.91 21.07
N GLU A 24 -13.41 -12.29 21.55
CA GLU A 24 -12.63 -11.49 22.50
C GLU A 24 -11.95 -10.32 21.81
N LEU A 25 -11.45 -10.53 20.59
CA LEU A 25 -10.93 -9.46 19.76
C LEU A 25 -12.00 -8.39 19.51
N LEU A 26 -13.20 -8.78 19.08
CA LEU A 26 -14.32 -7.87 18.83
C LEU A 26 -14.82 -7.14 20.10
N LYS A 27 -14.55 -7.65 21.30
CA LYS A 27 -14.82 -6.93 22.55
C LYS A 27 -13.78 -5.85 22.84
N ARG A 28 -12.52 -6.10 22.47
CA ARG A 28 -11.43 -5.15 22.66
C ARG A 28 -11.46 -4.02 21.61
N TYR A 29 -11.71 -4.37 20.35
CA TYR A 29 -11.69 -3.44 19.24
C TYR A 29 -13.11 -3.08 18.81
N GLN A 30 -13.53 -1.87 19.14
CA GLN A 30 -14.86 -1.36 18.79
C GLN A 30 -14.82 -0.67 17.44
N PRO A 31 -15.61 -1.10 16.45
CA PRO A 31 -15.69 -0.44 15.15
C PRO A 31 -16.13 1.02 15.29
N LEU A 32 -15.46 1.90 14.55
CA LEU A 32 -15.80 3.31 14.43
C LEU A 32 -16.29 3.61 13.01
N GLU A 33 -15.55 3.14 11.99
CA GLU A 33 -15.80 3.47 10.61
C GLU A 33 -15.28 2.35 9.68
N THR A 34 -15.90 2.18 8.52
CA THR A 34 -15.42 1.29 7.46
C THR A 34 -14.74 2.13 6.37
N LEU A 35 -13.42 1.97 6.19
CA LEU A 35 -12.65 2.72 5.19
C LEU A 35 -12.82 2.16 3.77
N ALA A 36 -12.82 0.83 3.64
CA ALA A 36 -12.86 0.18 2.34
C ALA A 36 -13.50 -1.20 2.41
N THR A 37 -14.20 -1.57 1.33
CA THR A 37 -14.72 -2.92 1.14
C THR A 37 -14.43 -3.36 -0.29
N GLY A 38 -13.79 -4.51 -0.48
CA GLY A 38 -13.39 -5.02 -1.78
C GLY A 38 -13.26 -6.54 -1.82
N GLY A 39 -12.80 -7.07 -2.96
CA GLY A 39 -12.65 -8.51 -3.17
C GLY A 39 -11.69 -9.20 -2.21
N PHE A 40 -10.76 -8.45 -1.63
CA PHE A 40 -9.75 -8.94 -0.66
C PHE A 40 -10.17 -8.73 0.81
N GLY A 41 -11.40 -8.30 1.07
CA GLY A 41 -11.93 -8.07 2.40
C GLY A 41 -12.33 -6.63 2.67
N SER A 42 -12.41 -6.26 3.94
CA SER A 42 -12.71 -4.90 4.38
C SER A 42 -11.62 -4.37 5.33
N ILE A 43 -11.48 -3.04 5.36
CA ILE A 43 -10.65 -2.33 6.33
C ILE A 43 -11.57 -1.47 7.17
N GLU A 44 -11.49 -1.65 8.49
CA GLU A 44 -12.29 -0.92 9.47
C GLU A 44 -11.38 -0.16 10.43
N ILE A 45 -11.69 1.11 10.70
CA ILE A 45 -11.10 1.83 11.83
C ILE A 45 -11.82 1.39 13.09
N CYS A 46 -11.05 0.97 14.08
CA CYS A 46 -11.55 0.53 15.37
C CYS A 46 -10.89 1.29 16.52
N ARG A 47 -11.57 1.35 17.65
CA ARG A 47 -11.01 1.82 18.92
C ARG A 47 -10.51 0.64 19.72
N ASP A 48 -9.20 0.57 20.02
CA ASP A 48 -8.68 -0.30 21.07
C ASP A 48 -9.12 0.24 22.43
N THR A 49 -10.05 -0.45 23.07
CA THR A 49 -10.63 -0.02 24.37
C THR A 49 -9.64 -0.12 25.52
N HIS A 50 -8.63 -1.01 25.43
CA HIS A 50 -7.59 -1.19 26.44
C HIS A 50 -6.54 -0.06 26.36
N LEU A 51 -6.02 0.24 25.16
CA LEU A 51 -4.99 1.24 24.97
C LEU A 51 -5.56 2.63 24.61
N ARG A 52 -6.88 2.74 24.39
CA ARG A 52 -7.61 3.98 24.08
C ARG A 52 -7.05 4.71 22.83
N ARG A 53 -6.63 3.94 21.82
CA ARG A 53 -6.11 4.46 20.54
C ARG A 53 -6.93 3.93 19.38
N ARG A 54 -6.81 4.58 18.22
CA ARG A 54 -7.31 4.06 16.94
C ARG A 54 -6.39 2.96 16.44
N VAL A 55 -6.95 1.97 15.76
CA VAL A 55 -6.27 0.91 15.02
C VAL A 55 -7.01 0.65 13.72
N ALA A 56 -6.33 0.18 12.70
CA ALA A 56 -6.94 -0.32 11.48
C ALA A 56 -7.03 -1.85 11.56
N ILE A 57 -8.20 -2.42 11.22
CA ILE A 57 -8.38 -3.87 11.18
C ILE A 57 -8.71 -4.29 9.76
N LYS A 58 -7.81 -5.04 9.15
CA LYS A 58 -8.03 -5.68 7.86
C LYS A 58 -8.67 -7.04 8.07
N ARG A 59 -9.85 -7.22 7.51
CA ARG A 59 -10.63 -8.46 7.56
C ARG A 59 -10.46 -9.20 6.24
N ILE A 60 -9.87 -10.38 6.27
CA ILE A 60 -9.51 -11.20 5.11
C ILE A 60 -10.40 -12.44 5.09
N PRO A 61 -11.21 -12.67 4.03
CA PRO A 61 -12.04 -13.86 3.96
C PRO A 61 -11.19 -15.12 3.79
N LEU A 62 -11.47 -16.15 4.59
CA LEU A 62 -10.84 -17.48 4.51
C LEU A 62 -11.67 -18.46 3.69
N ILE A 63 -12.92 -18.11 3.39
CA ILE A 63 -13.86 -18.92 2.61
C ILE A 63 -14.34 -18.08 1.43
N ASN A 64 -14.27 -18.63 0.21
CA ASN A 64 -14.81 -17.96 -0.97
C ASN A 64 -16.35 -18.04 -1.02
N GLY A 65 -16.98 -17.28 -1.94
CA GLY A 65 -18.43 -17.28 -2.11
C GLY A 65 -19.07 -18.61 -2.48
N ALA A 66 -18.27 -19.65 -2.83
CA ALA A 66 -18.71 -21.02 -3.08
C ALA A 66 -18.57 -21.94 -1.83
N GLY A 67 -18.17 -21.39 -0.68
CA GLY A 67 -17.96 -22.14 0.56
C GLY A 67 -16.68 -23.01 0.57
N MET A 68 -15.78 -22.81 -0.41
CA MET A 68 -14.48 -23.47 -0.47
C MET A 68 -13.42 -22.60 0.21
N PRO A 69 -12.35 -23.18 0.78
CA PRO A 69 -11.24 -22.40 1.31
C PRO A 69 -10.72 -21.40 0.27
N ALA A 70 -10.74 -20.10 0.60
CA ALA A 70 -10.23 -19.05 -0.27
C ALA A 70 -8.70 -18.98 -0.23
N SER A 71 -8.12 -19.37 0.91
CA SER A 71 -6.68 -19.48 1.14
C SER A 71 -6.43 -20.52 2.24
N ASP A 72 -5.23 -21.11 2.24
CA ASP A 72 -4.81 -21.92 3.38
C ASP A 72 -4.58 -20.97 4.58
N ILE A 73 -5.25 -21.26 5.69
CA ILE A 73 -5.08 -20.50 6.94
C ILE A 73 -3.60 -20.42 7.35
N MET A 74 -2.82 -21.46 7.07
CA MET A 74 -1.39 -21.51 7.37
C MET A 74 -0.59 -20.52 6.53
N ASP A 75 -1.00 -20.25 5.30
CA ASP A 75 -0.36 -19.24 4.45
C ASP A 75 -0.71 -17.83 4.96
N VAL A 76 -1.97 -17.59 5.33
CA VAL A 76 -2.39 -16.31 5.96
C VAL A 76 -1.62 -16.06 7.25
N LEU A 77 -1.51 -17.07 8.11
CA LEU A 77 -0.75 -16.98 9.37
C LEU A 77 0.73 -16.68 9.12
N ARG A 78 1.34 -17.33 8.13
CA ARG A 78 2.75 -17.12 7.78
C ARG A 78 3.00 -15.69 7.30
N GLU A 79 2.12 -15.16 6.46
CA GLU A 79 2.23 -13.79 5.96
C GLU A 79 1.99 -12.76 7.04
N ALA A 80 0.97 -12.94 7.88
CA ALA A 80 0.72 -12.09 9.04
C ALA A 80 1.91 -12.09 10.01
N HIS A 81 2.51 -13.27 10.26
CA HIS A 81 3.70 -13.39 11.09
C HIS A 81 4.90 -12.65 10.47
N THR A 82 5.12 -12.82 9.17
CA THR A 82 6.19 -12.14 8.44
C THR A 82 6.02 -10.62 8.50
N ALA A 83 4.80 -10.12 8.25
CA ALA A 83 4.49 -8.69 8.34
C ALA A 83 4.70 -8.14 9.77
N ALA A 84 4.34 -8.92 10.79
CA ALA A 84 4.50 -8.53 12.20
C ALA A 84 5.99 -8.41 12.64
N MET A 85 6.92 -9.09 11.96
CA MET A 85 8.35 -8.98 12.22
C MET A 85 8.98 -7.71 11.63
N LEU A 86 8.32 -7.04 10.69
CA LEU A 86 8.82 -5.83 10.04
C LEU A 86 8.50 -4.61 10.90
N GLN A 87 9.45 -4.21 11.74
CA GLN A 87 9.35 -3.01 12.59
C GLN A 87 10.24 -1.91 12.04
N HIS A 88 9.63 -0.97 11.32
CA HIS A 88 10.32 0.15 10.68
C HIS A 88 9.42 1.40 10.66
N PRO A 89 9.96 2.63 10.81
CA PRO A 89 9.15 3.86 10.83
C PRO A 89 8.31 4.07 9.55
N ASN A 90 8.79 3.59 8.41
CA ASN A 90 8.12 3.71 7.12
C ASN A 90 7.35 2.43 6.71
N ILE A 91 7.10 1.52 7.63
CA ILE A 91 6.24 0.34 7.44
C ILE A 91 5.08 0.42 8.43
N VAL A 92 3.85 0.18 7.96
CA VAL A 92 2.68 0.09 8.84
C VAL A 92 2.81 -1.14 9.73
N GLN A 93 2.84 -0.89 11.05
CA GLN A 93 3.10 -1.95 12.02
C GLN A 93 1.88 -2.85 12.24
N VAL A 94 2.07 -4.16 12.15
CA VAL A 94 1.10 -5.15 12.61
C VAL A 94 1.19 -5.24 14.14
N ILE A 95 0.05 -5.08 14.82
CA ILE A 95 -0.06 -5.02 16.29
C ILE A 95 -0.54 -6.35 16.85
N ASP A 96 -1.51 -6.98 16.16
CA ASP A 96 -2.16 -8.20 16.63
C ASP A 96 -2.75 -8.98 15.44
N PHE A 97 -2.99 -10.27 15.64
CA PHE A 97 -3.60 -11.13 14.63
C PHE A 97 -4.52 -12.14 15.29
N THR A 98 -5.68 -12.38 14.68
CA THR A 98 -6.57 -13.47 15.07
C THR A 98 -7.38 -13.96 13.87
N HIS A 99 -8.07 -15.08 14.02
CA HIS A 99 -8.96 -15.61 12.99
C HIS A 99 -10.14 -16.36 13.60
N ASP A 100 -11.19 -16.52 12.82
CA ASP A 100 -12.26 -17.48 13.04
C ASP A 100 -12.37 -18.44 11.85
N THR A 101 -13.48 -19.15 11.73
CA THR A 101 -13.70 -20.10 10.62
C THR A 101 -13.94 -19.42 9.26
N ALA A 102 -14.30 -18.14 9.24
CA ALA A 102 -14.69 -17.42 8.04
C ALA A 102 -13.69 -16.33 7.64
N TYR A 103 -13.01 -15.71 8.62
CA TYR A 103 -12.14 -14.56 8.41
C TYR A 103 -10.88 -14.61 9.24
N ALA A 104 -9.79 -14.04 8.69
CA ALA A 104 -8.64 -13.60 9.45
C ALA A 104 -8.73 -12.07 9.68
N TYR A 105 -8.23 -11.63 10.83
CA TYR A 105 -8.25 -10.23 11.27
C TYR A 105 -6.82 -9.79 11.58
N LEU A 106 -6.31 -8.86 10.78
CA LEU A 106 -5.00 -8.27 10.98
C LEU A 106 -5.19 -6.89 11.59
N VAL A 107 -4.75 -6.72 12.84
CA VAL A 107 -4.81 -5.44 13.55
C VAL A 107 -3.52 -4.69 13.30
N MET A 108 -3.62 -3.47 12.78
CA MET A 108 -2.49 -2.64 12.39
C MET A 108 -2.56 -1.28 13.08
N GLU A 109 -1.44 -0.57 13.13
CA GLU A 109 -1.46 0.84 13.50
C GLU A 109 -2.39 1.61 12.56
N TYR A 110 -3.13 2.56 13.11
CA TYR A 110 -3.90 3.51 12.33
C TYR A 110 -2.99 4.68 11.94
N VAL A 111 -2.86 4.94 10.65
CA VAL A 111 -2.14 6.09 10.10
C VAL A 111 -3.17 7.20 9.87
N ASP A 112 -3.08 8.28 10.64
CA ASP A 112 -3.97 9.42 10.55
C ASP A 112 -3.54 10.32 9.38
N GLY A 113 -4.16 10.13 8.24
CA GLY A 113 -3.80 10.77 6.97
C GLY A 113 -4.53 10.13 5.80
N MET A 114 -3.91 10.12 4.63
CA MET A 114 -4.52 9.58 3.41
C MET A 114 -3.55 8.69 2.63
N SER A 115 -4.07 7.92 1.66
CA SER A 115 -3.23 7.19 0.72
C SER A 115 -2.64 8.12 -0.35
N LEU A 116 -1.50 7.73 -0.92
CA LEU A 116 -0.93 8.46 -2.06
C LEU A 116 -1.89 8.47 -3.27
N ALA A 117 -2.68 7.41 -3.47
CA ALA A 117 -3.71 7.39 -4.51
C ALA A 117 -4.75 8.48 -4.30
N GLU A 118 -5.22 8.66 -3.07
CA GLU A 118 -6.15 9.71 -2.69
C GLU A 118 -5.51 11.09 -2.78
N PHE A 119 -4.28 11.25 -2.29
CA PHE A 119 -3.50 12.46 -2.40
C PHE A 119 -3.39 12.93 -3.86
N LEU A 120 -2.92 12.04 -4.77
CA LEU A 120 -2.80 12.34 -6.20
C LEU A 120 -4.16 12.67 -6.86
N HIS A 121 -5.26 12.09 -6.37
CA HIS A 121 -6.59 12.41 -6.88
C HIS A 121 -7.06 13.81 -6.47
N ARG A 122 -6.64 14.29 -5.30
CA ARG A 122 -7.11 15.57 -4.73
C ARG A 122 -6.22 16.76 -5.08
N VAL A 123 -4.91 16.54 -5.31
CA VAL A 123 -4.00 17.65 -5.67
C VAL A 123 -4.26 18.17 -7.08
N ASP A 124 -4.06 19.46 -7.27
CA ASP A 124 -4.14 20.10 -8.58
C ASP A 124 -3.11 19.49 -9.55
N GLY A 125 -3.59 19.14 -10.75
CA GLY A 125 -2.74 18.51 -11.77
C GLY A 125 -2.43 17.04 -11.55
N HIS A 126 -2.91 16.41 -10.46
CA HIS A 126 -2.73 14.99 -10.14
C HIS A 126 -1.27 14.53 -10.14
N SER A 127 -0.34 15.40 -9.75
CA SER A 127 1.08 15.12 -9.77
C SER A 127 1.82 15.71 -8.58
N LEU A 128 2.94 15.03 -8.23
CA LEU A 128 3.87 15.46 -7.18
C LEU A 128 4.87 16.47 -7.73
N THR A 129 5.35 17.34 -6.86
CA THR A 129 6.61 18.06 -7.09
C THR A 129 7.80 17.10 -7.03
N PHE A 130 8.95 17.53 -7.56
CA PHE A 130 10.18 16.72 -7.46
C PHE A 130 10.62 16.48 -6.01
N ASP A 131 10.40 17.44 -5.13
CA ASP A 131 10.73 17.33 -3.70
C ASP A 131 9.82 16.32 -3.00
N GLU A 132 8.51 16.35 -3.25
CA GLU A 132 7.55 15.36 -2.71
C GLU A 132 7.85 13.95 -3.19
N ALA A 133 8.13 13.80 -4.49
CA ALA A 133 8.53 12.51 -5.06
C ALA A 133 9.84 12.00 -4.43
N ALA A 134 10.81 12.89 -4.14
CA ALA A 134 12.03 12.53 -3.45
C ALA A 134 11.76 12.07 -2.01
N ALA A 135 10.87 12.75 -1.28
CA ALA A 135 10.50 12.35 0.08
C ALA A 135 9.80 10.99 0.12
N ILE A 136 8.91 10.72 -0.84
CA ILE A 136 8.23 9.42 -0.96
C ILE A 136 9.22 8.32 -1.36
N ALA A 137 10.09 8.58 -2.35
CA ALA A 137 11.08 7.61 -2.81
C ALA A 137 12.07 7.23 -1.69
N ASP A 138 12.54 8.20 -0.90
CA ASP A 138 13.43 7.97 0.26
C ASP A 138 12.74 7.08 1.31
N ALA A 139 11.52 7.43 1.72
CA ALA A 139 10.79 6.69 2.74
C ALA A 139 10.46 5.25 2.31
N LEU A 140 9.98 5.06 1.08
CA LEU A 140 9.70 3.74 0.52
C LEU A 140 10.99 2.95 0.29
N GLY A 141 12.05 3.62 -0.14
CA GLY A 141 13.38 3.03 -0.29
C GLY A 141 13.89 2.42 1.01
N GLN A 142 13.81 3.16 2.12
CA GLN A 142 14.20 2.68 3.45
C GLN A 142 13.32 1.49 3.90
N ALA A 143 11.99 1.58 3.72
CA ALA A 143 11.06 0.51 4.07
C ALA A 143 11.36 -0.79 3.32
N LEU A 144 11.53 -0.71 2.00
CA LEU A 144 11.75 -1.89 1.14
C LEU A 144 13.15 -2.48 1.34
N THR A 145 14.19 -1.66 1.47
CA THR A 145 15.55 -2.13 1.78
C THR A 145 15.57 -2.90 3.11
N PHE A 146 14.85 -2.39 4.13
CA PHE A 146 14.71 -3.09 5.41
C PHE A 146 13.95 -4.42 5.24
N ALA A 147 12.85 -4.44 4.49
CA ALA A 147 12.09 -5.67 4.25
C ALA A 147 12.91 -6.72 3.49
N HIS A 148 13.61 -6.32 2.43
CA HIS A 148 14.47 -7.20 1.63
C HIS A 148 15.63 -7.79 2.46
N SER A 149 16.26 -7.00 3.34
CA SER A 149 17.28 -7.50 4.26
C SER A 149 16.76 -8.56 5.25
N ASN A 150 15.44 -8.61 5.47
CA ASN A 150 14.74 -9.63 6.25
C ASN A 150 14.12 -10.74 5.37
N GLY A 151 14.45 -10.79 4.08
CA GLY A 151 13.99 -11.82 3.14
C GLY A 151 12.51 -11.67 2.73
N VAL A 152 11.93 -10.48 2.85
CA VAL A 152 10.52 -10.20 2.56
C VAL A 152 10.42 -9.31 1.33
N LEU A 153 9.71 -9.79 0.30
CA LEU A 153 9.31 -9.01 -0.87
C LEU A 153 7.90 -8.47 -0.65
N HIS A 154 7.61 -7.28 -1.20
CA HIS A 154 6.28 -6.68 -1.09
C HIS A 154 5.30 -7.17 -2.17
N LEU A 155 5.68 -7.09 -3.44
CA LEU A 155 5.00 -7.60 -4.64
C LEU A 155 3.62 -6.97 -4.95
N ASP A 156 3.17 -5.97 -4.22
CA ASP A 156 1.94 -5.18 -4.50
C ASP A 156 2.14 -3.69 -4.17
N ILE A 157 3.28 -3.13 -4.58
CA ILE A 157 3.56 -1.70 -4.39
C ILE A 157 2.71 -0.91 -5.38
N LYS A 158 1.89 0.03 -4.84
CA LYS A 158 0.99 0.91 -5.60
C LYS A 158 0.61 2.12 -4.74
N PRO A 159 0.13 3.22 -5.32
CA PRO A 159 -0.24 4.42 -4.57
C PRO A 159 -1.25 4.17 -3.44
N ALA A 160 -2.18 3.23 -3.61
CA ALA A 160 -3.17 2.89 -2.57
C ALA A 160 -2.56 2.25 -1.31
N ASN A 161 -1.37 1.64 -1.43
CA ASN A 161 -0.65 1.01 -0.31
C ASN A 161 0.42 1.93 0.30
N VAL A 162 0.55 3.17 -0.17
CA VAL A 162 1.43 4.21 0.37
C VAL A 162 0.57 5.18 1.16
N LEU A 163 0.80 5.31 2.45
CA LEU A 163 0.06 6.20 3.35
C LEU A 163 0.93 7.40 3.75
N ILE A 164 0.33 8.58 3.80
CA ILE A 164 0.97 9.83 4.20
C ILE A 164 0.20 10.37 5.40
N ASP A 165 0.86 10.52 6.55
CA ASP A 165 0.23 11.06 7.75
C ASP A 165 0.26 12.61 7.77
N HIS A 166 -0.47 13.21 8.71
CA HIS A 166 -0.52 14.68 8.92
C HIS A 166 0.83 15.34 9.29
N SER A 167 1.87 14.54 9.55
CA SER A 167 3.24 15.02 9.79
C SER A 167 4.15 14.84 8.57
N GLY A 168 3.59 14.51 7.41
CA GLY A 168 4.32 14.23 6.17
C GLY A 168 5.16 12.95 6.22
N ASN A 169 4.92 12.06 7.20
CA ASN A 169 5.58 10.75 7.22
C ASN A 169 4.91 9.82 6.23
N VAL A 170 5.73 9.11 5.46
CA VAL A 170 5.27 8.13 4.48
C VAL A 170 5.45 6.73 5.04
N LYS A 171 4.41 5.89 4.93
CA LYS A 171 4.42 4.50 5.38
C LYS A 171 3.88 3.57 4.31
N LEU A 172 4.52 2.43 4.12
CA LEU A 172 4.07 1.36 3.22
C LEU A 172 3.26 0.33 4.01
N THR A 173 2.09 -0.03 3.50
CA THR A 173 1.20 -1.03 4.11
C THR A 173 1.07 -2.28 3.23
N ASP A 174 0.47 -3.34 3.77
CA ASP A 174 0.13 -4.57 3.05
C ASP A 174 1.31 -5.43 2.60
N PHE A 175 2.40 -5.46 3.37
CA PHE A 175 3.50 -6.40 3.17
C PHE A 175 3.03 -7.87 3.20
N GLY A 176 3.51 -8.67 2.26
CA GLY A 176 3.27 -10.11 2.20
C GLY A 176 1.88 -10.51 1.66
N MET A 177 0.96 -9.56 1.45
CA MET A 177 -0.43 -9.84 1.07
C MET A 177 -0.60 -10.29 -0.39
N ALA A 178 0.41 -10.14 -1.24
CA ALA A 178 0.36 -10.51 -2.65
C ALA A 178 0.13 -12.02 -2.87
N ARG A 179 0.68 -12.87 -2.00
CA ARG A 179 0.50 -14.33 -2.07
C ARG A 179 -0.91 -14.78 -1.70
N LEU A 180 -1.57 -14.08 -0.76
CA LEU A 180 -2.96 -14.36 -0.39
C LEU A 180 -3.92 -14.06 -1.53
N SER A 181 -3.64 -13.04 -2.31
CA SER A 181 -4.44 -12.68 -3.49
C SER A 181 -4.42 -13.77 -4.56
N SER A 182 -3.30 -14.48 -4.73
CA SER A 182 -3.17 -15.56 -5.72
C SER A 182 -3.82 -16.87 -5.28
N ALA A 183 -3.88 -17.17 -3.98
CA ALA A 183 -4.53 -18.37 -3.45
C ALA A 183 -6.07 -18.34 -3.58
N GLY A 184 -6.66 -17.15 -3.64
CA GLY A 184 -8.12 -16.95 -3.75
C GLY A 184 -8.76 -17.25 -5.10
N GLY A 185 -8.03 -17.79 -6.09
CA GLY A 185 -8.61 -18.25 -7.37
C GLY A 185 -9.00 -17.14 -8.34
N PHE A 186 -8.57 -15.90 -8.13
CA PHE A 186 -8.74 -14.81 -9.10
C PHE A 186 -7.58 -14.82 -10.10
N GLY A 187 -7.66 -15.75 -11.08
CA GLY A 187 -6.87 -15.76 -12.32
C GLY A 187 -5.36 -15.73 -12.15
N GLY A 188 -4.71 -16.86 -12.12
CA GLY A 188 -3.36 -17.19 -12.61
C GLY A 188 -2.15 -16.30 -12.30
N SER A 189 -2.28 -15.12 -11.74
CA SER A 189 -1.18 -14.19 -11.44
C SER A 189 -0.68 -14.34 -9.99
N ARG A 190 0.59 -14.07 -9.76
CA ARG A 190 1.26 -14.15 -8.44
C ARG A 190 0.86 -13.05 -7.46
N GLY A 191 -0.36 -12.48 -7.57
CA GLY A 191 -0.84 -11.34 -6.80
C GLY A 191 -0.29 -10.02 -7.33
N GLY A 192 -0.89 -8.90 -6.91
CA GLY A 192 -0.50 -7.55 -7.28
C GLY A 192 -1.52 -6.86 -8.18
N THR A 193 -1.26 -5.60 -8.50
CA THR A 193 -2.17 -4.71 -9.24
C THR A 193 -1.65 -4.50 -10.66
N ILE A 194 -2.50 -4.76 -11.68
CA ILE A 194 -2.18 -4.53 -13.09
C ILE A 194 -1.70 -3.09 -13.27
N GLY A 195 -0.63 -2.90 -14.04
CA GLY A 195 -0.02 -1.60 -14.28
C GLY A 195 1.22 -1.32 -13.41
N TYR A 196 1.40 -2.03 -12.29
CA TYR A 196 2.58 -1.95 -11.41
C TYR A 196 3.35 -3.27 -11.35
N MET A 197 2.75 -4.38 -11.81
CA MET A 197 3.40 -5.68 -11.85
C MET A 197 4.40 -5.79 -13.01
N PRO A 198 5.63 -6.24 -12.75
CA PRO A 198 6.60 -6.52 -13.80
C PRO A 198 6.26 -7.83 -14.56
N PRO A 199 6.85 -8.05 -15.76
CA PRO A 199 6.57 -9.22 -16.59
C PRO A 199 6.72 -10.57 -15.87
N GLU A 200 7.78 -10.74 -15.07
CA GLU A 200 8.04 -11.96 -14.33
C GLU A 200 7.02 -12.26 -13.22
N GLN A 201 6.22 -11.27 -12.83
CA GLN A 201 5.11 -11.43 -11.89
C GLN A 201 3.79 -11.69 -12.63
N LEU A 202 3.63 -11.14 -13.84
CA LEU A 202 2.46 -11.35 -14.70
C LEU A 202 2.44 -12.73 -15.31
N ASP A 203 3.62 -13.29 -15.69
CA ASP A 203 3.76 -14.58 -16.33
C ASP A 203 4.49 -15.58 -15.41
N ILE A 204 3.76 -16.61 -15.00
CA ILE A 204 4.24 -17.64 -14.05
C ILE A 204 5.33 -18.53 -14.68
N GLU A 205 5.41 -18.62 -16.02
CA GLU A 205 6.34 -19.48 -16.71
C GLU A 205 7.73 -18.86 -16.89
N THR A 206 7.88 -17.55 -16.75
CA THR A 206 9.08 -16.82 -17.17
C THR A 206 10.17 -16.63 -16.14
N GLY A 207 10.02 -17.05 -14.88
CA GLY A 207 11.16 -16.94 -13.95
C GLY A 207 10.87 -16.87 -12.46
N THR A 208 11.94 -16.75 -11.70
CA THR A 208 11.90 -16.46 -10.26
C THR A 208 11.70 -14.96 -10.03
N VAL A 209 10.71 -14.60 -9.22
CA VAL A 209 10.51 -13.23 -8.76
C VAL A 209 11.48 -12.94 -7.63
N ASP A 210 12.26 -11.87 -7.74
CA ASP A 210 13.20 -11.39 -6.74
C ASP A 210 12.95 -9.90 -6.39
N GLU A 211 13.86 -9.29 -5.62
CA GLU A 211 13.75 -7.89 -5.16
C GLU A 211 13.61 -6.85 -6.29
N ARG A 212 14.03 -7.19 -7.51
CA ARG A 212 13.91 -6.31 -8.68
C ARG A 212 12.47 -6.17 -9.17
N ALA A 213 11.57 -7.03 -8.73
CA ALA A 213 10.14 -6.84 -8.94
C ALA A 213 9.61 -5.63 -8.16
N ASP A 214 10.06 -5.46 -6.91
CA ASP A 214 9.71 -4.31 -6.09
C ASP A 214 10.40 -3.02 -6.60
N VAL A 215 11.61 -3.10 -7.18
CA VAL A 215 12.26 -1.97 -7.87
C VAL A 215 11.39 -1.44 -9.01
N PHE A 216 10.87 -2.34 -9.86
CA PHE A 216 9.99 -1.97 -10.97
C PHE A 216 8.69 -1.32 -10.46
N ALA A 217 8.05 -1.92 -9.45
CA ALA A 217 6.79 -1.41 -8.91
C ALA A 217 6.97 -0.05 -8.23
N LEU A 218 8.06 0.16 -7.47
CA LEU A 218 8.41 1.46 -6.89
C LEU A 218 8.63 2.52 -7.98
N ALA A 219 9.35 2.17 -9.04
CA ALA A 219 9.55 3.08 -10.18
C ALA A 219 8.23 3.45 -10.85
N CYS A 220 7.27 2.52 -11.00
CA CYS A 220 5.93 2.83 -11.49
C CYS A 220 5.19 3.84 -10.61
N VAL A 221 5.26 3.69 -9.27
CA VAL A 221 4.63 4.62 -8.32
C VAL A 221 5.25 6.02 -8.41
N ILE A 222 6.58 6.12 -8.48
CA ILE A 222 7.25 7.42 -8.60
C ILE A 222 6.99 8.05 -9.96
N TYR A 223 6.99 7.26 -11.04
CA TYR A 223 6.63 7.73 -12.37
C TYR A 223 5.20 8.30 -12.40
N GLU A 224 4.23 7.56 -11.87
CA GLU A 224 2.84 8.01 -11.80
C GLU A 224 2.70 9.29 -10.97
N GLY A 225 3.34 9.33 -9.81
CA GLY A 225 3.34 10.52 -8.95
C GLY A 225 3.86 11.76 -9.67
N LEU A 226 4.90 11.64 -10.49
CA LEU A 226 5.49 12.77 -11.24
C LEU A 226 4.73 13.09 -12.54
N CYS A 227 4.35 12.07 -13.30
CA CYS A 227 3.75 12.23 -14.63
C CYS A 227 2.22 12.27 -14.62
N GLY A 228 1.56 12.06 -13.47
CA GLY A 228 0.11 12.10 -13.29
C GLY A 228 -0.64 10.85 -13.79
N SER A 229 0.08 9.83 -14.28
CA SER A 229 -0.51 8.57 -14.73
C SER A 229 0.47 7.41 -14.66
N ALA A 230 -0.03 6.22 -14.31
CA ALA A 230 0.78 5.02 -14.27
C ALA A 230 1.29 4.63 -15.69
N PRO A 231 2.58 4.24 -15.83
CA PRO A 231 3.19 4.05 -17.15
C PRO A 231 2.57 2.88 -17.93
N PHE A 232 2.06 1.86 -17.23
CA PHE A 232 1.64 0.59 -17.85
C PHE A 232 0.22 0.18 -17.47
N MET A 233 -0.61 1.10 -16.97
CA MET A 233 -2.00 0.81 -16.61
C MET A 233 -2.79 0.34 -17.83
N ALA A 234 -3.47 -0.81 -17.70
CA ALA A 234 -4.26 -1.42 -18.76
C ALA A 234 -5.46 -2.18 -18.18
N ALA A 235 -6.40 -2.56 -19.06
CA ALA A 235 -7.60 -3.30 -18.63
C ALA A 235 -7.31 -4.79 -18.37
N THR A 236 -6.30 -5.36 -19.01
CA THR A 236 -5.93 -6.78 -18.85
C THR A 236 -4.42 -6.94 -18.60
N PRO A 237 -4.00 -8.06 -17.98
CA PRO A 237 -2.58 -8.38 -17.81
C PRO A 237 -1.82 -8.44 -19.14
N ALA A 238 -2.44 -8.97 -20.20
CA ALA A 238 -1.82 -9.05 -21.53
C ALA A 238 -1.56 -7.66 -22.12
N ASP A 239 -2.55 -6.74 -22.05
CA ASP A 239 -2.38 -5.37 -22.53
C ASP A 239 -1.33 -4.61 -21.72
N SER A 240 -1.23 -4.88 -20.39
CA SER A 240 -0.18 -4.31 -19.53
C SER A 240 1.21 -4.80 -19.96
N LEU A 241 1.34 -6.09 -20.22
CA LEU A 241 2.58 -6.70 -20.70
C LEU A 241 3.01 -6.09 -22.04
N ASP A 242 2.08 -5.91 -22.98
CA ASP A 242 2.36 -5.28 -24.27
C ASP A 242 2.87 -3.83 -24.11
N ARG A 243 2.29 -3.08 -23.17
CA ARG A 243 2.76 -1.72 -22.82
C ARG A 243 4.16 -1.73 -22.20
N ILE A 244 4.45 -2.68 -21.31
CA ILE A 244 5.78 -2.82 -20.71
C ILE A 244 6.83 -3.13 -21.79
N ILE A 245 6.52 -4.04 -22.71
CA ILE A 245 7.42 -4.38 -23.84
C ILE A 245 7.62 -3.20 -24.75
N GLY A 246 6.58 -2.38 -24.97
CA GLY A 246 6.65 -1.14 -25.77
C GLY A 246 7.48 -0.03 -25.11
N GLY A 247 7.73 -0.13 -23.82
CA GLY A 247 8.47 0.86 -23.01
C GLY A 247 7.60 2.02 -22.53
N ALA A 248 7.98 2.63 -21.42
CA ALA A 248 7.35 3.83 -20.89
C ALA A 248 7.75 5.08 -21.71
N THR A 249 6.86 6.06 -21.76
CA THR A 249 7.18 7.40 -22.27
C THR A 249 8.26 8.04 -21.38
N TYR A 250 9.23 8.73 -21.97
CA TYR A 250 10.24 9.42 -21.17
C TYR A 250 9.62 10.58 -20.39
N PRO A 251 9.90 10.71 -19.08
CA PRO A 251 9.39 11.83 -18.28
C PRO A 251 9.70 13.21 -18.85
N SER A 252 10.84 13.39 -19.50
CA SER A 252 11.22 14.65 -20.18
C SER A 252 10.33 15.02 -21.38
N GLU A 253 9.59 14.07 -21.94
CA GLU A 253 8.59 14.35 -22.99
C GLU A 253 7.29 14.92 -22.40
N LEU A 254 7.03 14.67 -21.12
CA LEU A 254 5.82 15.08 -20.40
C LEU A 254 6.06 16.32 -19.53
N ILE A 255 7.24 16.42 -18.92
CA ILE A 255 7.59 17.43 -17.92
C ILE A 255 8.80 18.23 -18.40
N PRO A 256 8.65 19.54 -18.69
CA PRO A 256 9.78 20.37 -19.09
C PRO A 256 10.88 20.39 -18.02
N HIS A 257 12.14 20.31 -18.45
CA HIS A 257 13.32 20.35 -17.57
C HIS A 257 13.41 19.20 -16.58
N PHE A 258 12.82 18.04 -16.88
CA PHE A 258 12.96 16.86 -16.03
C PHE A 258 14.46 16.52 -15.82
N PRO A 259 14.91 16.22 -14.58
CA PRO A 259 16.32 15.96 -14.30
C PRO A 259 16.84 14.72 -15.03
N PRO A 260 17.87 14.81 -15.89
CA PRO A 260 18.31 13.69 -16.72
C PRO A 260 18.79 12.46 -15.92
N GLY A 261 19.39 12.69 -14.73
CA GLY A 261 19.84 11.60 -13.85
C GLY A 261 18.67 10.83 -13.26
N ALA A 262 17.63 11.52 -12.81
CA ALA A 262 16.41 10.90 -12.30
C ALA A 262 15.63 10.16 -13.41
N GLU A 263 15.58 10.73 -14.63
CA GLU A 263 14.99 10.07 -15.78
C GLU A 263 15.71 8.76 -16.11
N ALA A 264 17.03 8.79 -16.18
CA ALA A 264 17.82 7.60 -16.45
C ALA A 264 17.61 6.49 -15.40
N ALA A 265 17.51 6.87 -14.12
CA ALA A 265 17.22 5.94 -13.02
C ALA A 265 15.83 5.32 -13.17
N LEU A 266 14.79 6.13 -13.41
CA LEU A 266 13.42 5.67 -13.63
C LEU A 266 13.32 4.73 -14.83
N MET A 267 13.85 5.12 -15.99
CA MET A 267 13.76 4.32 -17.21
C MET A 267 14.52 2.99 -17.08
N SER A 268 15.66 2.97 -16.39
CA SER A 268 16.36 1.72 -16.06
C SER A 268 15.52 0.80 -15.18
N ALA A 269 14.90 1.34 -14.11
CA ALA A 269 14.07 0.57 -13.19
C ALA A 269 12.78 0.05 -13.85
N LEU A 270 12.25 0.75 -14.85
CA LEU A 270 11.08 0.36 -15.65
C LEU A 270 11.41 -0.62 -16.80
N SER A 271 12.66 -1.11 -16.88
CA SER A 271 13.04 -2.09 -17.91
C SER A 271 12.19 -3.36 -17.81
N PRO A 272 11.70 -3.92 -18.93
CA PRO A 272 10.99 -5.20 -18.96
C PRO A 272 11.83 -6.35 -18.37
N MET A 273 13.14 -6.34 -18.60
CA MET A 273 14.04 -7.42 -18.19
C MET A 273 14.64 -7.14 -16.81
N PRO A 274 14.49 -8.05 -15.81
CA PRO A 274 15.03 -7.82 -14.47
C PRO A 274 16.53 -7.54 -14.40
N GLN A 275 17.35 -8.14 -15.29
CA GLN A 275 18.80 -7.94 -15.30
C GLN A 275 19.22 -6.53 -15.79
N ASP A 276 18.33 -5.79 -16.44
CA ASP A 276 18.59 -4.43 -16.93
C ASP A 276 18.16 -3.36 -15.90
N ARG A 277 17.52 -3.78 -14.80
CA ARG A 277 17.12 -2.92 -13.68
C ARG A 277 18.23 -2.78 -12.66
N PRO A 278 18.21 -1.73 -11.80
CA PRO A 278 19.04 -1.69 -10.60
C PRO A 278 18.90 -2.97 -9.78
N ASN A 279 20.01 -3.47 -9.24
CA ASN A 279 20.05 -4.76 -8.56
C ASN A 279 19.36 -4.75 -7.19
N SER A 280 19.08 -3.57 -6.63
CA SER A 280 18.43 -3.41 -5.32
C SER A 280 17.64 -2.11 -5.26
N ILE A 281 16.73 -2.01 -4.30
CA ILE A 281 16.02 -0.77 -3.97
C ILE A 281 16.99 0.36 -3.60
N GLU A 282 18.00 0.05 -2.78
CA GLU A 282 19.03 1.03 -2.37
C GLU A 282 19.73 1.63 -3.61
N ALA A 283 20.21 0.77 -4.52
CA ALA A 283 20.87 1.22 -5.75
C ALA A 283 19.98 2.07 -6.65
N PHE A 284 18.68 1.76 -6.73
CA PHE A 284 17.69 2.57 -7.46
C PHE A 284 17.49 3.93 -6.79
N CYS A 285 17.21 3.94 -5.48
CA CYS A 285 16.95 5.18 -4.75
C CYS A 285 18.16 6.12 -4.73
N ASP A 286 19.38 5.60 -4.58
CA ASP A 286 20.62 6.40 -4.64
C ASP A 286 20.75 7.13 -5.98
N GLN A 287 20.48 6.43 -7.10
CA GLN A 287 20.54 7.03 -8.44
C GLN A 287 19.42 8.07 -8.65
N LEU A 288 18.21 7.75 -8.21
CA LEU A 288 17.04 8.63 -8.37
C LEU A 288 17.20 9.91 -7.55
N LEU A 289 17.55 9.78 -6.27
CA LEU A 289 17.62 10.91 -5.33
C LEU A 289 18.81 11.83 -5.60
N ALA A 290 19.85 11.35 -6.28
CA ALA A 290 21.02 12.20 -6.63
C ALA A 290 20.66 13.44 -7.45
N GLY A 291 19.52 13.46 -8.13
CA GLY A 291 19.13 14.59 -8.97
C GLY A 291 17.64 14.95 -8.94
N LEU A 292 16.81 14.24 -8.16
CA LEU A 292 15.37 14.44 -8.22
C LEU A 292 14.92 15.69 -7.45
N GLY A 293 15.24 15.79 -6.17
CA GLY A 293 14.78 16.88 -5.31
C GLY A 293 15.26 16.76 -3.87
N SER A 294 14.74 17.63 -3.01
CA SER A 294 15.06 17.68 -1.58
C SER A 294 14.06 16.87 -0.76
N VAL A 295 14.48 15.75 -0.18
CA VAL A 295 13.69 14.92 0.73
C VAL A 295 13.08 15.74 1.87
N ARG A 296 13.86 16.67 2.43
CA ARG A 296 13.42 17.51 3.57
C ARG A 296 12.29 18.48 3.17
N GLU A 297 12.44 19.15 2.03
CA GLU A 297 11.43 20.10 1.57
C GLU A 297 10.17 19.34 1.10
N GLY A 298 10.34 18.21 0.45
CA GLY A 298 9.23 17.33 0.06
C GLY A 298 8.40 16.86 1.26
N ARG A 299 9.05 16.43 2.34
CA ARG A 299 8.32 16.05 3.56
C ARG A 299 7.51 17.22 4.16
N ARG A 300 8.06 18.43 4.15
CA ARG A 300 7.32 19.63 4.62
C ARG A 300 6.14 19.96 3.72
N SER A 301 6.33 19.82 2.41
CA SER A 301 5.24 20.01 1.45
C SER A 301 4.12 19.01 1.67
N LEU A 302 4.45 17.71 1.85
CA LEU A 302 3.48 16.67 2.15
C LEU A 302 2.71 16.95 3.46
N GLU A 303 3.41 17.38 4.54
CA GLU A 303 2.80 17.76 5.81
C GLU A 303 1.76 18.88 5.61
N GLN A 304 2.12 19.93 4.89
CA GLN A 304 1.22 21.05 4.61
C GLN A 304 0.02 20.61 3.76
N MET A 305 0.28 19.92 2.65
CA MET A 305 -0.77 19.53 1.71
C MET A 305 -1.77 18.54 2.30
N VAL A 306 -1.30 17.55 3.08
CA VAL A 306 -2.20 16.60 3.74
C VAL A 306 -3.07 17.30 4.77
N GLY A 307 -2.53 18.31 5.49
CA GLY A 307 -3.30 19.14 6.40
C GLY A 307 -4.41 19.91 5.67
N GLU A 308 -4.06 20.64 4.62
CA GLU A 308 -5.02 21.42 3.82
C GLU A 308 -6.13 20.56 3.21
N LEU A 309 -5.77 19.43 2.59
CA LEU A 309 -6.74 18.51 1.96
C LEU A 309 -7.69 17.86 2.99
N SER A 310 -7.23 17.61 4.21
CA SER A 310 -8.06 17.04 5.27
C SER A 310 -9.03 18.07 5.88
N ASP A 311 -8.60 19.34 6.00
CA ASP A 311 -9.44 20.42 6.50
C ASP A 311 -10.58 20.75 5.53
N ASP A 312 -10.33 20.72 4.21
CA ASP A 312 -11.34 20.89 3.16
C ASP A 312 -12.45 19.85 3.25
N GLU A 313 -12.11 18.59 3.57
CA GLU A 313 -13.09 17.54 3.75
C GLU A 313 -13.99 17.77 4.97
N GLN A 314 -13.41 18.18 6.09
CA GLN A 314 -14.18 18.49 7.29
C GLN A 314 -15.12 19.68 7.06
N GLU A 315 -14.68 20.71 6.36
CA GLU A 315 -15.52 21.87 6.02
C GLU A 315 -16.67 21.48 5.08
N LEU A 316 -16.40 20.59 4.10
CA LEU A 316 -17.43 20.07 3.19
C LEU A 316 -18.50 19.25 3.95
N VAL A 317 -18.09 18.37 4.83
CA VAL A 317 -19.00 17.55 5.67
C VAL A 317 -19.85 18.45 6.55
N LEU A 318 -19.25 19.40 7.26
CA LEU A 318 -19.99 20.37 8.10
C LEU A 318 -20.96 21.23 7.29
N SER A 319 -20.59 21.60 6.06
CA SER A 319 -21.48 22.38 5.17
C SER A 319 -22.67 21.59 4.69
N VAL A 320 -22.54 20.28 4.48
CA VAL A 320 -23.61 19.36 4.09
C VAL A 320 -24.54 19.09 5.28
N GLU A 321 -23.97 18.81 6.46
CA GLU A 321 -24.75 18.61 7.70
C GLU A 321 -25.52 19.90 8.10
N GLY A 322 -24.88 21.05 8.04
CA GLY A 322 -25.53 22.35 8.32
C GLY A 322 -26.63 22.73 7.31
N ARG A 323 -26.62 22.16 6.08
CA ARG A 323 -27.73 22.29 5.13
C ARG A 323 -28.87 21.31 5.41
N ALA A 324 -28.57 20.14 5.96
CA ALA A 324 -29.58 19.17 6.36
C ALA A 324 -30.41 19.66 7.55
N ASP A 325 -29.81 20.35 8.51
CA ASP A 325 -30.50 20.92 9.67
C ASP A 325 -31.41 22.12 9.31
N GLY A 326 -31.26 22.71 8.12
CA GLY A 326 -32.04 23.84 7.64
C GLY A 326 -33.37 23.48 6.92
N ILE A 327 -33.70 22.19 6.74
CA ILE A 327 -34.88 21.72 5.99
C ILE A 327 -35.82 20.84 6.84
N PHE A 328 -35.95 21.13 8.11
CA PHE A 328 -37.08 20.62 8.90
C PHE A 328 -38.17 21.70 8.99
N THR A 329 -39.04 21.74 8.02
CA THR A 329 -40.36 22.36 8.19
C THR A 329 -41.33 21.31 8.68
N GLU A 330 -42.17 21.71 9.61
CA GLU A 330 -43.20 20.93 10.30
C GLU A 330 -44.26 20.30 9.35
N ASN A 331 -43.93 19.57 8.35
CA ASN A 331 -44.92 18.69 7.65
C ASN A 331 -44.23 17.92 6.51
N GLY A 332 -44.00 16.66 6.72
CA GLY A 332 -44.03 15.67 5.63
C GLY A 332 -42.73 15.52 4.83
N ILE A 333 -42.24 14.34 4.85
CA ILE A 333 -41.17 13.74 4.04
C ILE A 333 -41.36 14.14 2.57
N THR A 334 -40.41 14.86 2.00
CA THR A 334 -40.26 14.97 0.54
C THR A 334 -38.99 14.18 0.15
N VAL A 335 -39.23 13.04 -0.46
CA VAL A 335 -38.21 12.25 -1.15
C VAL A 335 -37.78 13.05 -2.39
N ILE A 336 -36.48 13.38 -2.49
CA ILE A 336 -35.92 13.86 -3.75
C ILE A 336 -35.32 12.65 -4.43
N ASP A 337 -36.08 12.07 -5.35
CA ASP A 337 -35.56 11.20 -6.42
C ASP A 337 -34.86 12.07 -7.48
N GLU A 338 -33.80 11.53 -8.05
CA GLU A 338 -33.12 11.95 -9.28
C GLU A 338 -32.19 13.18 -9.25
N ILE A 339 -30.87 12.87 -9.21
CA ILE A 339 -29.94 13.59 -10.07
C ILE A 339 -29.32 12.57 -11.04
N LYS A 340 -29.59 12.82 -12.32
CA LYS A 340 -28.98 12.14 -13.47
C LYS A 340 -27.54 12.49 -13.61
#